data_de166d8b43690793745c1c33f8eb8495
#
_entry.id   de166d8b43690793745c1c33f8eb8495
#
_cell.length_a   1.000
_cell.length_b   1.000
_cell.length_c   1.000
_cell.angle_alpha   90.00
_cell.angle_beta   90.00
_cell.angle_gamma   90.00
#
_symmetry.space_group_name_H-M   'P 1'
#
loop_
_entity.id
_entity.type
_entity.pdbx_description
1 polymer ?
#
loop_
_entity_poly.entity_id
_entity_poly.type
_entity_poly.pdbx_seq_one_letter_code
_entity_poly.pdbx_strand_id
1 'polypeptide(L)'
;MSTTKAQIESAIKTALDYPSYMTLMQELVHKGMSTGLEQSDALTNYTLLNNKRMKRLNKTLSVSAQVQARIQNYPKDIRFLVLTESWCGDAAQSLPMVSKIAACQPNWSVSL
;
A
#
# COMPACT_ATOMS: atom_id res chain seq x y z
N MET A 1 -15.76 25.74 0.74
CA MET A 1 -14.64 25.18 0.01
C MET A 1 -14.01 24.04 0.80
N SER A 2 -13.83 22.91 0.18
CA SER A 2 -13.20 21.78 0.84
C SER A 2 -11.74 22.12 1.14
N THR A 3 -11.30 21.89 2.38
CA THR A 3 -9.91 22.09 2.77
C THR A 3 -9.13 20.80 2.46
N THR A 4 -7.82 20.93 2.30
CA THR A 4 -6.92 19.78 2.13
C THR A 4 -7.10 18.78 3.28
N LYS A 5 -7.23 19.27 4.51
CA LYS A 5 -7.46 18.43 5.68
C LYS A 5 -8.75 17.60 5.55
N ALA A 6 -9.85 18.22 5.13
CA ALA A 6 -11.11 17.52 4.93
C ALA A 6 -11.03 16.46 3.84
N GLN A 7 -10.30 16.74 2.76
CA GLN A 7 -10.07 15.79 1.69
C GLN A 7 -9.27 14.58 2.17
N ILE A 8 -8.24 14.80 2.96
CA ILE A 8 -7.42 13.73 3.55
C ILE A 8 -8.25 12.89 4.50
N GLU A 9 -9.03 13.51 5.39
CA GLU A 9 -9.90 12.80 6.33
C GLU A 9 -10.94 11.94 5.60
N SER A 10 -11.52 12.46 4.52
CA SER A 10 -12.46 11.73 3.70
C SER A 10 -11.80 10.52 3.02
N ALA A 11 -10.60 10.69 2.48
CA ALA A 11 -9.86 9.60 1.85
C ALA A 11 -9.53 8.49 2.85
N ILE A 12 -9.13 8.85 4.07
CA ILE A 12 -8.81 7.88 5.13
C ILE A 12 -10.01 7.02 5.48
N LYS A 13 -11.22 7.59 5.51
CA LYS A 13 -12.45 6.84 5.85
C LYS A 13 -12.74 5.70 4.89
N THR A 14 -12.38 5.84 3.62
CA THR A 14 -12.64 4.84 2.59
C THR A 14 -11.40 4.02 2.22
N ALA A 15 -10.27 4.35 2.83
CA ALA A 15 -9.01 3.69 2.51
C ALA A 15 -8.95 2.27 3.08
N LEU A 16 -8.16 1.44 2.41
CA LEU A 16 -7.88 0.08 2.83
C LEU A 16 -6.58 0.03 3.63
N ASP A 17 -6.48 -0.91 4.57
CA ASP A 17 -5.18 -1.28 5.11
C ASP A 17 -4.40 -2.11 4.08
N TYR A 18 -3.13 -2.36 4.34
CA TYR A 18 -2.29 -3.06 3.38
C TYR A 18 -2.75 -4.51 3.12
N PRO A 19 -3.08 -5.34 4.12
CA PRO A 19 -3.60 -6.68 3.87
C PRO A 19 -4.86 -6.69 3.01
N SER A 20 -5.78 -5.77 3.24
CA SER A 20 -7.01 -5.63 2.45
C SER A 20 -6.69 -5.21 1.00
N TYR A 21 -5.71 -4.34 0.82
CA TYR A 21 -5.25 -3.96 -0.51
C TYR A 21 -4.67 -5.17 -1.25
N MET A 22 -3.89 -6.02 -0.58
CA MET A 22 -3.36 -7.24 -1.19
C MET A 22 -4.48 -8.21 -1.59
N THR A 23 -5.54 -8.29 -0.80
CA THR A 23 -6.72 -9.08 -1.15
C THR A 23 -7.40 -8.51 -2.40
N LEU A 24 -7.55 -7.19 -2.48
CA LEU A 24 -8.08 -6.52 -3.67
C LEU A 24 -7.23 -6.83 -4.91
N MET A 25 -5.91 -6.75 -4.78
CA MET A 25 -4.99 -7.07 -5.88
C MET A 25 -5.21 -8.50 -6.38
N GLN A 26 -5.34 -9.44 -5.48
CA GLN A 26 -5.58 -10.85 -5.82
C GLN A 26 -6.92 -11.05 -6.55
N GLU A 27 -7.96 -10.38 -6.09
CA GLU A 27 -9.28 -10.40 -6.73
C GLU A 27 -9.24 -9.82 -8.14
N LEU A 28 -8.55 -8.69 -8.32
CA LEU A 28 -8.40 -8.06 -9.63
C LEU A 28 -7.68 -8.96 -10.62
N VAL A 29 -6.60 -9.60 -10.17
CA VAL A 29 -5.87 -10.57 -11.00
C VAL A 29 -6.78 -11.72 -11.42
N HIS A 30 -7.55 -12.25 -10.49
CA HIS A 30 -8.46 -13.36 -10.75
C HIS A 30 -9.55 -12.99 -11.75
N LYS A 31 -10.03 -11.75 -11.71
CA LYS A 31 -11.06 -11.25 -12.60
C LYS A 31 -10.51 -10.69 -13.92
N GLY A 32 -9.20 -10.60 -14.08
CA GLY A 32 -8.56 -9.99 -15.26
C GLY A 32 -8.81 -8.49 -15.34
N MET A 33 -8.76 -7.79 -14.21
CA MET A 33 -9.06 -6.36 -14.11
C MET A 33 -7.92 -5.60 -13.45
N SER A 34 -8.01 -4.28 -13.51
CA SER A 34 -7.16 -3.33 -12.77
C SER A 34 -8.04 -2.37 -11.99
N THR A 35 -7.42 -1.61 -11.08
CA THR A 35 -8.12 -0.50 -10.43
C THR A 35 -8.41 0.63 -11.43
N GLY A 36 -9.37 1.48 -11.08
CA GLY A 36 -9.75 2.62 -11.90
C GLY A 36 -10.86 2.32 -12.88
N LEU A 37 -11.37 3.38 -13.49
CA LEU A 37 -12.48 3.28 -14.45
C LEU A 37 -12.02 2.75 -15.81
N GLU A 38 -10.80 3.07 -16.20
CA GLU A 38 -10.23 2.59 -17.47
C GLU A 38 -9.76 1.15 -17.29
N GLN A 39 -10.15 0.29 -18.23
CA GLN A 39 -9.72 -1.10 -18.28
C GLN A 39 -9.06 -1.38 -19.63
N SER A 40 -7.95 -2.08 -19.61
CA SER A 40 -7.23 -2.48 -20.82
C SER A 40 -6.38 -3.71 -20.52
N ASP A 41 -5.98 -4.41 -21.57
CA ASP A 41 -5.07 -5.56 -21.42
C ASP A 41 -3.73 -5.12 -20.82
N ALA A 42 -3.23 -3.95 -21.18
CA ALA A 42 -1.99 -3.43 -20.64
C ALA A 42 -2.10 -3.21 -19.12
N LEU A 43 -3.16 -2.55 -18.65
CA LEU A 43 -3.36 -2.29 -17.23
C LEU A 43 -3.56 -3.59 -16.43
N THR A 44 -4.29 -4.55 -17.01
CA THR A 44 -4.48 -5.88 -16.42
C THR A 44 -3.14 -6.61 -16.29
N ASN A 45 -2.31 -6.57 -17.31
CA ASN A 45 -1.00 -7.23 -17.30
C ASN A 45 -0.06 -6.60 -16.26
N TYR A 46 -0.06 -5.27 -16.14
CA TYR A 46 0.71 -4.59 -15.09
C TYR A 46 0.21 -4.95 -13.69
N THR A 47 -1.10 -5.04 -13.50
CA THR A 47 -1.69 -5.47 -12.22
C THR A 47 -1.24 -6.88 -11.85
N LEU A 48 -1.26 -7.81 -12.80
CA LEU A 48 -0.78 -9.17 -12.59
C LEU A 48 0.70 -9.18 -12.19
N LEU A 49 1.54 -8.47 -12.92
CA LEU A 49 2.97 -8.37 -12.65
C LEU A 49 3.23 -7.78 -11.26
N ASN A 50 2.53 -6.69 -10.92
CA ASN A 50 2.70 -6.01 -9.65
C ASN A 50 2.23 -6.87 -8.47
N ASN A 51 1.16 -7.64 -8.62
CA ASN A 51 0.71 -8.56 -7.60
C ASN A 51 1.79 -9.62 -7.29
N LYS A 52 2.42 -10.16 -8.31
CA LYS A 52 3.54 -11.10 -8.15
C LYS A 52 4.73 -10.46 -7.46
N ARG A 53 5.10 -9.24 -7.87
CA ARG A 53 6.20 -8.49 -7.25
C ARG A 53 5.95 -8.23 -5.77
N MET A 54 4.76 -7.76 -5.44
CA MET A 54 4.40 -7.44 -4.06
C MET A 54 4.38 -8.68 -3.18
N LYS A 55 3.84 -9.79 -3.67
CA LYS A 55 3.86 -11.06 -2.94
C LYS A 55 5.29 -11.51 -2.62
N ARG A 56 6.19 -11.41 -3.59
CA ARG A 56 7.60 -11.76 -3.39
C ARG A 56 8.25 -10.83 -2.36
N LEU A 57 8.06 -9.53 -2.50
CA LEU A 57 8.66 -8.55 -1.61
C LEU A 57 8.09 -8.65 -0.19
N ASN A 58 6.82 -8.98 -0.03
CA ASN A 58 6.23 -9.24 1.28
C ASN A 58 6.95 -10.38 2.03
N LYS A 59 7.49 -11.34 1.29
CA LYS A 59 8.23 -12.48 1.88
C LYS A 59 9.71 -12.18 2.09
N THR A 60 10.32 -11.39 1.21
CA THR A 60 11.78 -11.24 1.17
C THR A 60 12.31 -9.98 1.83
N LEU A 61 11.51 -8.92 1.89
CA LEU A 61 11.94 -7.68 2.53
C LEU A 61 11.89 -7.80 4.05
N SER A 62 12.88 -7.20 4.70
CA SER A 62 12.92 -7.11 6.16
C SER A 62 13.48 -5.75 6.55
N VAL A 63 13.10 -5.30 7.75
CA VAL A 63 13.62 -4.09 8.36
C VAL A 63 14.69 -4.51 9.36
N SER A 64 15.89 -3.93 9.29
CA SER A 64 16.97 -4.27 10.21
C SER A 64 16.58 -4.00 11.65
N ALA A 65 17.15 -4.77 12.60
CA ALA A 65 16.88 -4.59 14.02
C ALA A 65 17.19 -3.16 14.49
N GLN A 66 18.27 -2.57 13.96
CA GLN A 66 18.66 -1.21 14.28
C GLN A 66 17.61 -0.18 13.85
N VAL A 67 17.07 -0.31 12.65
CA VAL A 67 16.02 0.56 12.14
C VAL A 67 14.70 0.32 12.89
N GLN A 68 14.36 -0.94 13.16
CA GLN A 68 13.17 -1.26 13.97
C GLN A 68 13.22 -0.56 15.34
N ALA A 69 14.37 -0.59 16.02
CA ALA A 69 14.52 0.06 17.31
C ALA A 69 14.30 1.57 17.22
N ARG A 70 14.81 2.22 16.17
CA ARG A 70 14.61 3.65 15.95
C ARG A 70 13.14 3.99 15.73
N ILE A 71 12.44 3.18 14.95
CA ILE A 71 11.01 3.37 14.67
C ILE A 71 10.20 3.19 15.97
N GLN A 72 10.47 2.14 16.72
CA GLN A 72 9.77 1.85 17.97
C GLN A 72 9.94 2.97 19.01
N ASN A 73 11.07 3.64 19.01
CA ASN A 73 11.37 4.74 19.92
C ASN A 73 10.88 6.11 19.44
N TYR A 74 10.33 6.17 18.22
CA TYR A 74 9.81 7.43 17.69
C TYR A 74 8.50 7.80 18.42
N PRO A 75 8.41 9.00 19.03
CA PRO A 75 7.31 9.29 19.95
C PRO A 75 6.01 9.71 19.30
N LYS A 76 6.00 9.99 18.00
CA LYS A 76 4.81 10.49 17.31
C LYS A 76 4.12 9.40 16.53
N ASP A 77 2.79 9.50 16.46
CA ASP A 77 1.98 8.67 15.58
C ASP A 77 2.18 9.11 14.14
N ILE A 78 2.28 8.14 13.23
CA ILE A 78 2.38 8.43 11.80
C ILE A 78 1.35 7.60 11.05
N ARG A 79 0.64 8.25 10.15
CA ARG A 79 -0.21 7.58 9.19
C ARG A 79 0.29 7.86 7.78
N PHE A 80 0.57 6.79 7.04
CA PHE A 80 0.91 6.87 5.63
C PHE A 80 -0.36 6.75 4.82
N LEU A 81 -0.80 7.85 4.22
CA LEU A 81 -1.89 7.84 3.26
C LEU A 81 -1.29 7.79 1.85
N VAL A 82 -1.58 6.73 1.12
CA VAL A 82 -0.97 6.48 -0.18
C VAL A 82 -2.03 6.46 -1.26
N LEU A 83 -1.84 7.30 -2.27
CA LEU A 83 -2.65 7.29 -3.48
C LEU A 83 -1.95 6.41 -4.50
N THR A 84 -2.60 5.35 -4.90
CA THR A 84 -1.99 4.35 -5.77
C THR A 84 -3.03 3.71 -6.71
N GLU A 85 -2.52 3.03 -7.72
CA GLU A 85 -3.28 2.19 -8.62
C GLU A 85 -2.62 0.80 -8.71
N SER A 86 -3.41 -0.22 -9.00
CA SER A 86 -2.91 -1.60 -9.08
C SER A 86 -1.83 -1.80 -10.14
N TRP A 87 -1.86 -0.98 -11.18
CA TRP A 87 -0.93 -1.03 -12.30
C TRP A 87 0.33 -0.19 -12.09
N CYS A 88 0.47 0.50 -10.95
CA CYS A 88 1.62 1.36 -10.67
C CYS A 88 2.83 0.51 -10.22
N GLY A 89 3.88 0.49 -11.05
CA GLY A 89 5.09 -0.29 -10.76
C GLY A 89 5.89 0.26 -9.57
N ASP A 90 5.95 1.57 -9.41
CA ASP A 90 6.65 2.21 -8.29
C ASP A 90 6.01 1.83 -6.96
N ALA A 91 4.68 1.85 -6.91
CA ALA A 91 3.94 1.45 -5.72
C ALA A 91 4.18 -0.03 -5.40
N ALA A 92 4.20 -0.89 -6.42
CA ALA A 92 4.44 -2.32 -6.23
C ALA A 92 5.80 -2.60 -5.58
N GLN A 93 6.79 -1.77 -5.82
CA GLN A 93 8.13 -1.92 -5.24
C GLN A 93 8.27 -1.22 -3.88
N SER A 94 7.51 -0.18 -3.63
CA SER A 94 7.62 0.66 -2.43
C SER A 94 6.67 0.26 -1.30
N LEU A 95 5.43 -0.07 -1.63
CA LEU A 95 4.40 -0.35 -0.63
C LEU A 95 4.73 -1.52 0.31
N PRO A 96 5.32 -2.64 -0.17
CA PRO A 96 5.71 -3.70 0.74
C PRO A 96 6.69 -3.24 1.82
N MET A 97 7.65 -2.37 1.48
CA MET A 97 8.60 -1.83 2.44
C MET A 97 7.93 -0.84 3.39
N VAL A 98 7.09 0.06 2.88
CA VAL A 98 6.33 1.01 3.70
C VAL A 98 5.47 0.26 4.72
N SER A 99 4.81 -0.82 4.30
CA SER A 99 4.01 -1.65 5.18
C SER A 99 4.85 -2.29 6.30
N LYS A 100 6.03 -2.81 5.97
CA LYS A 100 6.92 -3.40 6.97
C LYS A 100 7.47 -2.38 7.95
N ILE A 101 7.77 -1.18 7.47
CA ILE A 101 8.23 -0.06 8.32
C ILE A 101 7.11 0.33 9.29
N ALA A 102 5.89 0.52 8.80
CA ALA A 102 4.75 0.89 9.64
C ALA A 102 4.43 -0.20 10.68
N ALA A 103 4.61 -1.47 10.33
CA ALA A 103 4.37 -2.58 11.24
C ALA A 103 5.34 -2.61 12.44
N CYS A 104 6.46 -1.89 12.38
CA CYS A 104 7.42 -1.81 13.48
C CYS A 104 6.93 -0.96 14.66
N GLN A 105 5.87 -0.18 14.47
CA GLN A 105 5.36 0.75 15.50
C GLN A 105 3.83 0.63 15.55
N PRO A 106 3.25 0.23 16.73
CA PRO A 106 1.79 0.05 16.85
C PRO A 106 0.97 1.31 16.55
N ASN A 107 1.56 2.49 16.73
CA ASN A 107 0.89 3.77 16.51
C ASN A 107 1.02 4.27 15.06
N TRP A 108 1.67 3.50 14.20
CA TRP A 108 1.80 3.83 12.79
C TRP A 108 0.84 2.98 11.96
N SER A 109 0.32 3.54 10.89
CA SER A 109 -0.62 2.85 10.01
C SER A 109 -0.42 3.23 8.55
N VAL A 110 -0.87 2.35 7.67
CA VAL A 110 -0.88 2.57 6.22
C VAL A 110 -2.33 2.54 5.74
N SER A 111 -2.71 3.54 4.98
CA SER A 111 -4.03 3.66 4.37
C SER A 111 -3.87 3.87 2.86
N LEU A 112 -4.57 3.05 2.07
CA LEU A 112 -4.42 3.01 0.60
C LEU A 112 -5.72 3.34 -0.13
#